data_5246213c000e0aca7f8510781e8cd07d
#
_entry.id   5246213c000e0aca7f8510781e8cd07d
#
_cell.length_a   1.000
_cell.length_b   1.000
_cell.length_c   1.000
_cell.angle_alpha   90.00
_cell.angle_beta   90.00
_cell.angle_gamma   90.00
#
_symmetry.space_group_name_H-M   'P 1'
#
loop_
_entity.id
_entity.type
_entity.pdbx_description
1 polymer ?
#
loop_
_entity_poly.entity_id
_entity_poly.type
_entity_poly.pdbx_seq_one_letter_code
_entity_poly.pdbx_strand_id
1 'polypeptide(L)'
;MRALTRLAVLGFALLLGACASTDPLEEELPDMGDFRLAYNIVVAENMQQVPPSRNATPEEWTEALTTEIDRRFAGYDGDRLYHIAINIDAYSLAVPGIPIVLSPKSVLVISANVWDDELQAKLHEEPRQLVIFEGASAQSIIGSGLTRSREEQMQVLARNAARRVQLWMLENPDWFSIDAETAAANAAALAAEVEAVEGPAVELPSELPSEPSPELPPELP
;
A
#
# COMPACT_ATOMS: atom_id res chain seq x y z
N MET A 1 -12.38 -55.69 -2.46
CA MET A 1 -13.06 -54.46 -1.96
C MET A 1 -12.31 -53.76 -0.81
N ARG A 2 -11.77 -54.47 0.20
CA ARG A 2 -11.09 -53.82 1.35
C ARG A 2 -9.76 -53.12 1.04
N ALA A 3 -9.05 -53.52 -0.02
CA ALA A 3 -7.77 -52.88 -0.44
C ALA A 3 -8.01 -51.55 -1.18
N LEU A 4 -9.03 -51.46 -2.02
CA LEU A 4 -9.38 -50.25 -2.74
C LEU A 4 -9.87 -49.14 -1.79
N THR A 5 -10.60 -49.48 -0.75
CA THR A 5 -11.08 -48.53 0.26
C THR A 5 -9.93 -47.93 1.09
N ARG A 6 -8.89 -48.72 1.36
CA ARG A 6 -7.70 -48.23 2.09
C ARG A 6 -6.83 -47.29 1.24
N LEU A 7 -6.75 -47.53 -0.08
CA LEU A 7 -6.03 -46.64 -1.00
C LEU A 7 -6.74 -45.31 -1.18
N ALA A 8 -8.08 -45.31 -1.24
CA ALA A 8 -8.89 -44.10 -1.35
C ALA A 8 -8.82 -43.22 -0.09
N VAL A 9 -8.77 -43.81 1.10
CA VAL A 9 -8.62 -43.06 2.37
C VAL A 9 -7.24 -42.46 2.50
N LEU A 10 -6.19 -43.16 2.06
CA LEU A 10 -4.82 -42.61 2.07
C LEU A 10 -4.62 -41.47 1.07
N GLY A 11 -5.26 -41.51 -0.09
CA GLY A 11 -5.26 -40.44 -1.09
C GLY A 11 -6.01 -39.21 -0.65
N PHE A 12 -7.08 -39.35 0.12
CA PHE A 12 -7.85 -38.19 0.63
C PHE A 12 -7.15 -37.49 1.81
N ALA A 13 -6.36 -38.21 2.61
CA ALA A 13 -5.58 -37.63 3.72
C ALA A 13 -4.42 -36.78 3.25
N LEU A 14 -3.89 -37.01 2.03
CA LEU A 14 -2.80 -36.23 1.43
C LEU A 14 -3.26 -34.88 0.83
N LEU A 15 -4.55 -34.70 0.58
CA LEU A 15 -5.12 -33.47 0.05
C LEU A 15 -5.47 -32.42 1.12
N LEU A 16 -5.44 -32.78 2.39
CA LEU A 16 -5.75 -31.88 3.52
C LEU A 16 -4.54 -31.12 4.07
N GLY A 17 -3.34 -31.40 3.57
CA GLY A 17 -2.10 -30.76 4.00
C GLY A 17 -1.72 -29.45 3.27
N ALA A 18 -2.53 -28.97 2.32
CA ALA A 18 -2.18 -27.81 1.47
C ALA A 18 -2.73 -26.47 1.98
N CYS A 19 -3.38 -26.43 3.14
CA CYS A 19 -3.72 -25.18 3.82
C CYS A 19 -2.82 -25.00 5.04
N ALA A 20 -1.51 -24.93 4.82
CA ALA A 20 -0.65 -24.23 5.76
C ALA A 20 -1.01 -22.74 5.61
N SER A 21 -1.80 -22.21 6.52
CA SER A 21 -1.93 -20.77 6.71
C SER A 21 -0.53 -20.26 7.01
N THR A 22 0.12 -19.67 5.99
CA THR A 22 1.35 -18.92 6.19
C THR A 22 1.00 -17.80 7.18
N ASP A 23 1.63 -17.83 8.35
CA ASP A 23 1.48 -16.78 9.35
C ASP A 23 1.85 -15.46 8.65
N PRO A 24 1.01 -14.41 8.67
CA PRO A 24 1.34 -13.14 8.03
C PRO A 24 2.61 -12.48 8.56
N LEU A 25 3.20 -13.03 9.62
CA LEU A 25 4.43 -12.59 10.25
C LEU A 25 5.71 -13.23 9.67
N GLU A 26 5.58 -14.24 8.79
CA GLU A 26 6.72 -14.90 8.11
C GLU A 26 6.69 -14.68 6.58
N GLU A 27 6.14 -13.55 6.12
CA GLU A 27 6.31 -13.15 4.74
C GLU A 27 7.80 -12.88 4.51
N GLU A 28 8.46 -13.72 3.71
CA GLU A 28 9.88 -13.57 3.39
C GLU A 28 10.09 -12.20 2.73
N LEU A 29 10.83 -11.32 3.42
CA LEU A 29 11.08 -9.98 2.92
C LEU A 29 11.96 -10.05 1.67
N PRO A 30 11.58 -9.41 0.55
CA PRO A 30 12.42 -9.35 -0.63
C PRO A 30 13.75 -8.66 -0.30
N ASP A 31 14.83 -9.13 -0.90
CA ASP A 31 16.15 -8.52 -0.72
C ASP A 31 16.13 -7.04 -1.17
N MET A 32 16.55 -6.15 -0.27
CA MET A 32 16.68 -4.70 -0.48
C MET A 32 18.15 -4.24 -0.41
N GLY A 33 19.12 -5.16 -0.58
CA GLY A 33 20.53 -4.84 -0.58
C GLY A 33 21.00 -4.16 0.70
N ASP A 34 21.70 -3.04 0.58
CA ASP A 34 22.27 -2.31 1.72
C ASP A 34 21.25 -1.47 2.51
N PHE A 35 19.97 -1.61 2.23
CA PHE A 35 18.91 -0.82 2.86
C PHE A 35 18.70 -1.16 4.33
N ARG A 36 18.67 -0.12 5.19
CA ARG A 36 18.16 -0.15 6.56
C ARG A 36 17.34 1.12 6.83
N LEU A 37 16.12 0.95 7.34
CA LEU A 37 15.27 2.09 7.71
C LEU A 37 15.83 2.81 8.94
N ALA A 38 16.10 4.12 8.80
CA ALA A 38 16.50 4.98 9.92
C ALA A 38 15.30 5.73 10.48
N TYR A 39 14.59 6.50 9.64
CA TYR A 39 13.41 7.24 10.04
C TYR A 39 12.29 7.05 9.03
N ASN A 40 11.09 6.96 9.58
CA ASN A 40 9.83 6.95 8.87
C ASN A 40 9.04 8.22 9.24
N ILE A 41 8.80 9.10 8.27
CA ILE A 41 8.17 10.41 8.48
C ILE A 41 6.90 10.48 7.64
N VAL A 42 5.75 10.65 8.30
CA VAL A 42 4.46 10.81 7.63
C VAL A 42 3.88 12.17 7.94
N VAL A 43 3.48 12.91 6.91
CA VAL A 43 2.86 14.23 6.98
C VAL A 43 1.47 14.15 6.39
N ALA A 44 0.45 14.62 7.14
CA ALA A 44 -0.96 14.56 6.76
C ALA A 44 -1.72 15.89 6.92
N GLU A 45 -1.02 16.99 7.28
CA GLU A 45 -1.65 18.27 7.65
C GLU A 45 -2.46 18.91 6.53
N ASN A 46 -2.06 18.69 5.27
CA ASN A 46 -2.71 19.27 4.09
C ASN A 46 -3.49 18.25 3.25
N MET A 47 -3.80 17.08 3.81
CA MET A 47 -4.52 16.04 3.10
C MET A 47 -5.93 16.48 2.71
N GLN A 48 -6.36 16.09 1.51
CA GLN A 48 -7.69 16.38 1.02
C GLN A 48 -8.63 15.18 1.22
N GLN A 49 -9.78 15.39 1.82
CA GLN A 49 -10.86 14.40 1.86
C GLN A 49 -11.70 14.49 0.59
N VAL A 50 -11.73 13.44 -0.22
CA VAL A 50 -12.51 13.39 -1.47
C VAL A 50 -13.88 12.77 -1.22
N PRO A 51 -14.99 13.52 -1.38
CA PRO A 51 -16.35 12.99 -1.22
C PRO A 51 -16.76 11.97 -2.31
N PRO A 52 -17.64 10.99 -1.96
CA PRO A 52 -18.15 10.70 -0.64
C PRO A 52 -17.13 9.91 0.19
N SER A 53 -16.90 10.32 1.44
CA SER A 53 -15.90 9.70 2.32
C SER A 53 -16.31 9.75 3.78
N ARG A 54 -15.95 8.73 4.55
CA ARG A 54 -15.90 8.82 6.02
C ARG A 54 -14.76 9.75 6.42
N ASN A 55 -14.93 10.44 7.56
CA ASN A 55 -13.89 11.32 8.10
C ASN A 55 -12.76 10.53 8.75
N ALA A 56 -11.54 11.00 8.56
CA ALA A 56 -10.35 10.57 9.31
C ALA A 56 -9.48 11.80 9.60
N THR A 57 -8.80 11.80 10.74
CA THR A 57 -7.94 12.92 11.15
C THR A 57 -6.51 12.73 10.62
N PRO A 58 -5.71 13.81 10.54
CA PRO A 58 -4.29 13.72 10.22
C PRO A 58 -3.53 12.77 11.14
N GLU A 59 -3.84 12.78 12.44
CA GLU A 59 -3.18 11.94 13.44
C GLU A 59 -3.47 10.46 13.22
N GLU A 60 -4.73 10.10 12.93
CA GLU A 60 -5.13 8.72 12.63
C GLU A 60 -4.41 8.19 11.38
N TRP A 61 -4.30 9.00 10.34
CA TRP A 61 -3.57 8.62 9.13
C TRP A 61 -2.06 8.51 9.35
N THR A 62 -1.49 9.45 10.10
CA THR A 62 -0.06 9.43 10.46
C THR A 62 0.26 8.16 11.23
N GLU A 63 -0.53 7.80 12.24
CA GLU A 63 -0.35 6.59 13.04
C GLU A 63 -0.47 5.32 12.16
N ALA A 64 -1.52 5.22 11.34
CA ALA A 64 -1.75 4.06 10.50
C ALA A 64 -0.61 3.83 9.50
N LEU A 65 -0.16 4.87 8.78
CA LEU A 65 0.91 4.76 7.81
C LEU A 65 2.28 4.52 8.47
N THR A 66 2.62 5.24 9.53
CA THR A 66 3.87 5.04 10.25
C THR A 66 3.99 3.60 10.74
N THR A 67 2.91 3.05 11.33
CA THR A 67 2.88 1.67 11.80
C THR A 67 3.11 0.65 10.67
N GLU A 68 2.47 0.82 9.53
CA GLU A 68 2.57 -0.15 8.43
C GLU A 68 3.91 -0.03 7.67
N ILE A 69 4.47 1.18 7.55
CA ILE A 69 5.83 1.39 7.01
C ILE A 69 6.87 0.77 7.94
N ASP A 70 6.80 1.03 9.25
CA ASP A 70 7.72 0.41 10.22
C ASP A 70 7.63 -1.11 10.16
N ARG A 71 6.44 -1.67 10.17
CA ARG A 71 6.23 -3.11 10.07
C ARG A 71 6.84 -3.71 8.80
N ARG A 72 6.76 -3.02 7.67
CA ARG A 72 7.26 -3.50 6.38
C ARG A 72 8.77 -3.38 6.25
N PHE A 73 9.38 -2.34 6.84
CA PHE A 73 10.77 -1.99 6.59
C PHE A 73 11.71 -2.21 7.78
N ALA A 74 11.19 -2.40 9.01
CA ALA A 74 12.04 -2.57 10.20
C ALA A 74 12.85 -3.87 10.22
N GLY A 75 12.49 -4.87 9.39
CA GLY A 75 13.23 -6.13 9.28
C GLY A 75 14.51 -6.08 8.44
N TYR A 76 14.76 -4.96 7.75
CA TYR A 76 15.97 -4.80 6.93
C TYR A 76 17.14 -4.32 7.78
N ASP A 77 18.28 -4.99 7.66
CA ASP A 77 19.49 -4.79 8.48
C ASP A 77 20.74 -4.44 7.64
N GLY A 78 20.54 -3.89 6.44
CA GLY A 78 21.62 -3.43 5.57
C GLY A 78 22.55 -2.39 6.23
N ASP A 79 23.68 -2.12 5.61
CA ASP A 79 24.73 -1.27 6.19
C ASP A 79 24.45 0.23 6.06
N ARG A 80 23.58 0.65 5.12
CA ARG A 80 23.28 2.06 4.85
C ARG A 80 21.94 2.48 5.39
N LEU A 81 21.90 3.67 5.99
CA LEU A 81 20.69 4.26 6.58
C LEU A 81 19.91 5.08 5.55
N TYR A 82 18.61 4.82 5.48
CA TYR A 82 17.70 5.56 4.62
C TYR A 82 16.50 6.07 5.40
N HIS A 83 15.90 7.15 4.91
CA HIS A 83 14.68 7.71 5.47
C HIS A 83 13.56 7.64 4.42
N ILE A 84 12.38 7.21 4.85
CA ILE A 84 11.17 7.23 4.04
C ILE A 84 10.30 8.37 4.53
N ALA A 85 10.01 9.35 3.66
CA ALA A 85 9.11 10.46 3.96
C ALA A 85 7.88 10.41 3.05
N ILE A 86 6.69 10.40 3.65
CA ILE A 86 5.42 10.28 2.95
C ILE A 86 4.55 11.49 3.29
N ASN A 87 4.05 12.19 2.26
CA ASN A 87 2.97 13.14 2.39
C ASN A 87 1.66 12.48 1.95
N ILE A 88 0.61 12.66 2.72
CA ILE A 88 -0.74 12.25 2.33
C ILE A 88 -1.36 13.39 1.55
N ASP A 89 -1.63 13.15 0.26
CA ASP A 89 -2.19 14.15 -0.64
C ASP A 89 -3.73 14.16 -0.55
N ALA A 90 -4.35 12.97 -0.65
CA ALA A 90 -5.80 12.84 -0.60
C ALA A 90 -6.24 11.44 -0.14
N TYR A 91 -7.48 11.35 0.36
CA TYR A 91 -8.11 10.07 0.68
C TYR A 91 -9.62 10.08 0.43
N SER A 92 -10.17 8.90 0.21
CA SER A 92 -11.60 8.61 0.25
C SER A 92 -11.82 7.27 0.94
N LEU A 93 -12.62 7.24 2.00
CA LEU A 93 -13.00 6.01 2.72
C LEU A 93 -14.44 5.66 2.41
N ALA A 94 -14.67 4.45 1.91
CA ALA A 94 -15.98 4.00 1.46
C ALA A 94 -17.06 4.12 2.56
N VAL A 95 -18.19 4.73 2.19
CA VAL A 95 -19.34 4.95 3.08
C VAL A 95 -20.27 3.73 3.00
N PRO A 96 -20.71 3.15 4.15
CA PRO A 96 -21.66 2.05 4.17
C PRO A 96 -23.01 2.42 3.55
N GLY A 97 -23.66 1.44 2.90
CA GLY A 97 -25.03 1.60 2.42
C GLY A 97 -25.18 2.22 1.04
N ILE A 98 -24.10 2.62 0.38
CA ILE A 98 -24.13 2.98 -1.03
C ILE A 98 -24.05 1.70 -1.87
N PRO A 99 -24.97 1.48 -2.85
CA PRO A 99 -24.97 0.27 -3.67
C PRO A 99 -23.64 0.05 -4.41
N ILE A 100 -23.15 -1.18 -4.48
CA ILE A 100 -21.83 -1.57 -5.04
C ILE A 100 -21.58 -1.04 -6.45
N VAL A 101 -22.61 -0.88 -7.25
CA VAL A 101 -22.52 -0.35 -8.63
C VAL A 101 -22.10 1.11 -8.70
N LEU A 102 -22.21 1.84 -7.56
CA LEU A 102 -21.88 3.26 -7.43
C LEU A 102 -20.94 3.52 -6.22
N SER A 103 -20.52 2.48 -5.51
CA SER A 103 -19.63 2.67 -4.35
C SER A 103 -18.22 2.94 -4.82
N PRO A 104 -17.66 4.12 -4.54
CA PRO A 104 -16.23 4.31 -4.68
C PRO A 104 -15.52 3.33 -3.74
N LYS A 105 -14.50 2.65 -4.25
CA LYS A 105 -13.55 1.92 -3.40
C LYS A 105 -12.81 2.94 -2.53
N SER A 106 -12.40 2.52 -1.33
CA SER A 106 -11.50 3.37 -0.55
C SER A 106 -10.19 3.58 -1.31
N VAL A 107 -9.72 4.82 -1.32
CA VAL A 107 -8.53 5.25 -2.06
C VAL A 107 -7.68 6.13 -1.15
N LEU A 108 -6.37 5.97 -1.24
CA LEU A 108 -5.38 6.83 -0.62
C LEU A 108 -4.37 7.29 -1.67
N VAL A 109 -4.08 8.57 -1.73
CA VAL A 109 -3.05 9.15 -2.59
C VAL A 109 -1.95 9.70 -1.71
N ILE A 110 -0.72 9.28 -1.97
CA ILE A 110 0.47 9.71 -1.25
C ILE A 110 1.56 10.17 -2.19
N SER A 111 2.43 11.05 -1.71
CA SER A 111 3.70 11.43 -2.34
C SER A 111 4.85 10.94 -1.47
N ALA A 112 5.65 10.01 -1.99
CA ALA A 112 6.76 9.38 -1.28
C ALA A 112 8.11 9.92 -1.70
N ASN A 113 9.03 10.03 -0.74
CA ASN A 113 10.43 10.40 -0.93
C ASN A 113 11.33 9.42 -0.18
N VAL A 114 12.49 9.11 -0.76
CA VAL A 114 13.57 8.36 -0.12
C VAL A 114 14.82 9.22 -0.04
N TRP A 115 15.42 9.28 1.14
CA TRP A 115 16.65 10.01 1.44
C TRP A 115 17.73 9.04 1.84
N ASP A 116 18.92 9.27 1.37
CA ASP A 116 20.13 8.60 1.82
C ASP A 116 20.80 9.43 2.91
N ASP A 117 21.02 8.83 4.09
CA ASP A 117 21.59 9.53 5.23
C ASP A 117 23.07 9.88 5.01
N GLU A 118 23.82 9.03 4.32
CA GLU A 118 25.23 9.27 4.02
C GLU A 118 25.41 10.40 3.00
N LEU A 119 24.60 10.40 1.95
CA LEU A 119 24.62 11.45 0.92
C LEU A 119 23.97 12.75 1.38
N GLN A 120 23.19 12.73 2.48
CA GLN A 120 22.40 13.86 2.98
C GLN A 120 21.49 14.45 1.89
N ALA A 121 20.94 13.59 1.02
CA ALA A 121 20.18 14.00 -0.15
C ALA A 121 19.05 13.01 -0.48
N LYS A 122 18.05 13.52 -1.21
CA LYS A 122 17.03 12.67 -1.84
C LYS A 122 17.66 11.86 -2.97
N LEU A 123 17.18 10.62 -3.14
CA LEU A 123 17.62 9.74 -4.22
C LEU A 123 16.96 10.04 -5.57
N HIS A 124 15.98 10.92 -5.59
CA HIS A 124 15.22 11.32 -6.77
C HIS A 124 14.82 12.81 -6.68
N GLU A 125 14.58 13.44 -7.82
CA GLU A 125 14.30 14.88 -7.88
C GLU A 125 12.88 15.21 -7.41
N GLU A 126 11.86 14.52 -7.94
CA GLU A 126 10.45 14.76 -7.65
C GLU A 126 9.85 13.66 -6.75
N PRO A 127 8.94 14.00 -5.82
CA PRO A 127 8.22 13.00 -5.03
C PRO A 127 7.48 12.00 -5.92
N ARG A 128 7.53 10.71 -5.58
CA ARG A 128 6.77 9.68 -6.29
C ARG A 128 5.33 9.67 -5.79
N GLN A 129 4.40 10.09 -6.63
CA GLN A 129 2.98 9.95 -6.31
C GLN A 129 2.52 8.51 -6.53
N LEU A 130 1.82 7.97 -5.54
CA LEU A 130 1.28 6.61 -5.54
C LEU A 130 -0.21 6.67 -5.21
N VAL A 131 -1.01 5.94 -5.98
CA VAL A 131 -2.44 5.75 -5.74
C VAL A 131 -2.68 4.34 -5.25
N ILE A 132 -3.31 4.25 -4.11
CA ILE A 132 -3.51 3.00 -3.36
C ILE A 132 -5.00 2.73 -3.26
N PHE A 133 -5.41 1.49 -3.54
CA PHE A 133 -6.79 1.03 -3.42
C PHE A 133 -6.93 0.02 -2.28
N GLU A 134 -8.12 -0.01 -1.67
CA GLU A 134 -8.44 -0.99 -0.62
C GLU A 134 -8.40 -2.43 -1.13
N GLY A 135 -8.62 -2.62 -2.43
CA GLY A 135 -8.65 -3.92 -3.07
C GLY A 135 -10.02 -4.60 -3.02
N ALA A 136 -10.19 -5.58 -3.91
CA ALA A 136 -11.37 -6.44 -3.95
C ALA A 136 -11.04 -7.76 -3.26
N SER A 137 -11.19 -7.85 -1.94
CA SER A 137 -11.15 -9.16 -1.27
C SER A 137 -12.42 -9.95 -1.62
N ALA A 138 -12.34 -11.30 -1.63
CA ALA A 138 -13.50 -12.16 -1.86
C ALA A 138 -14.65 -11.87 -0.86
N GLN A 139 -14.34 -11.37 0.32
CA GLN A 139 -15.30 -10.89 1.31
C GLN A 139 -15.98 -9.58 0.87
N SER A 140 -15.31 -8.76 0.04
CA SER A 140 -15.93 -7.55 -0.51
C SER A 140 -16.92 -7.82 -1.64
N ILE A 141 -16.90 -9.00 -2.25
CA ILE A 141 -17.86 -9.38 -3.31
C ILE A 141 -19.22 -9.81 -2.72
N ILE A 142 -19.25 -10.30 -1.48
CA ILE A 142 -20.48 -10.88 -0.86
C ILE A 142 -21.18 -9.90 0.10
N GLY A 143 -20.60 -8.75 0.45
CA GLY A 143 -21.22 -7.86 1.45
C GLY A 143 -20.41 -6.63 1.81
N SER A 144 -19.67 -6.17 0.94
CA SER A 144 -18.42 -5.45 1.05
C SER A 144 -18.40 -4.05 1.62
N GLY A 145 -19.40 -3.28 1.48
CA GLY A 145 -19.42 -1.92 2.08
C GLY A 145 -20.06 -1.88 3.46
N LEU A 146 -20.63 -3.01 3.88
CA LEU A 146 -21.45 -3.08 5.09
C LEU A 146 -20.67 -3.57 6.32
N THR A 147 -19.45 -4.10 6.18
CA THR A 147 -18.81 -4.87 7.25
C THR A 147 -17.45 -4.37 7.71
N ARG A 148 -16.70 -3.58 6.91
CA ARG A 148 -15.43 -3.04 7.39
C ARG A 148 -15.63 -1.76 8.17
N SER A 149 -14.99 -1.67 9.33
CA SER A 149 -14.89 -0.43 10.07
C SER A 149 -14.06 0.60 9.28
N ARG A 150 -14.15 1.86 9.64
CA ARG A 150 -13.31 2.92 9.07
C ARG A 150 -11.82 2.63 9.32
N GLU A 151 -11.50 2.21 10.53
CA GLU A 151 -10.16 1.88 11.00
C GLU A 151 -9.57 0.71 10.18
N GLU A 152 -10.36 -0.33 9.92
CA GLU A 152 -9.94 -1.45 9.07
C GLU A 152 -9.65 -1.02 7.63
N GLN A 153 -10.46 -0.10 7.07
CA GLN A 153 -10.21 0.46 5.75
C GLN A 153 -8.89 1.23 5.71
N MET A 154 -8.63 2.07 6.72
CA MET A 154 -7.40 2.84 6.84
C MET A 154 -6.17 1.92 6.98
N GLN A 155 -6.24 0.88 7.82
CA GLN A 155 -5.16 -0.09 7.99
C GLN A 155 -4.85 -0.85 6.69
N VAL A 156 -5.88 -1.27 5.93
CA VAL A 156 -5.69 -1.93 4.64
C VAL A 156 -5.00 -0.99 3.64
N LEU A 157 -5.45 0.26 3.53
CA LEU A 157 -4.84 1.25 2.66
C LEU A 157 -3.39 1.55 3.08
N ALA A 158 -3.12 1.70 4.37
CA ALA A 158 -1.77 1.95 4.88
C ALA A 158 -0.82 0.77 4.59
N ARG A 159 -1.30 -0.47 4.76
CA ARG A 159 -0.53 -1.68 4.42
C ARG A 159 -0.23 -1.76 2.92
N ASN A 160 -1.22 -1.51 2.09
CA ASN A 160 -1.05 -1.50 0.65
C ASN A 160 -0.10 -0.37 0.22
N ALA A 161 -0.15 0.80 0.88
CA ALA A 161 0.78 1.89 0.65
C ALA A 161 2.23 1.47 0.94
N ALA A 162 2.48 0.77 2.06
CA ALA A 162 3.80 0.27 2.39
C ALA A 162 4.35 -0.70 1.31
N ARG A 163 3.49 -1.59 0.77
CA ARG A 163 3.86 -2.48 -0.35
C ARG A 163 4.17 -1.70 -1.62
N ARG A 164 3.35 -0.69 -1.95
CA ARG A 164 3.57 0.16 -3.13
C ARG A 164 4.86 0.97 -3.04
N VAL A 165 5.19 1.49 -1.87
CA VAL A 165 6.47 2.17 -1.62
C VAL A 165 7.63 1.20 -1.82
N GLN A 166 7.56 -0.01 -1.27
CA GLN A 166 8.60 -1.02 -1.46
C GLN A 166 8.75 -1.43 -2.92
N LEU A 167 7.65 -1.65 -3.64
CA LEU A 167 7.69 -1.97 -5.07
C LEU A 167 8.42 -0.87 -5.85
N TRP A 168 8.07 0.39 -5.62
CA TRP A 168 8.77 1.51 -6.25
C TRP A 168 10.26 1.57 -5.90
N MET A 169 10.64 1.24 -4.66
CA MET A 169 12.06 1.16 -4.27
C MET A 169 12.79 0.04 -5.01
N LEU A 170 12.18 -1.14 -5.18
CA LEU A 170 12.74 -2.26 -5.95
C LEU A 170 12.86 -1.97 -7.46
N GLU A 171 12.04 -1.07 -7.99
CA GLU A 171 12.16 -0.57 -9.37
C GLU A 171 13.42 0.31 -9.59
N ASN A 172 14.10 0.69 -8.49
CA ASN A 172 15.30 1.54 -8.49
C ASN A 172 16.48 0.87 -7.75
N PRO A 173 16.96 -0.30 -8.24
CA PRO A 173 17.92 -1.13 -7.52
C PRO A 173 19.26 -0.46 -7.23
N ASP A 174 19.67 0.48 -8.08
CA ASP A 174 20.92 1.23 -7.93
C ASP A 174 20.97 2.05 -6.63
N TRP A 175 19.81 2.38 -6.06
CA TRP A 175 19.75 3.13 -4.80
C TRP A 175 20.29 2.35 -3.61
N PHE A 176 20.20 1.02 -3.67
CA PHE A 176 20.43 0.12 -2.54
C PHE A 176 21.51 -0.93 -2.84
N SER A 177 22.26 -0.77 -3.92
CA SER A 177 23.27 -1.73 -4.35
C SER A 177 22.73 -3.15 -4.60
N ILE A 178 21.47 -3.26 -5.05
CA ILE A 178 20.85 -4.54 -5.35
C ILE A 178 21.27 -4.97 -6.77
N ASP A 179 21.58 -6.26 -6.96
CA ASP A 179 21.73 -6.82 -8.30
C ASP A 179 20.42 -6.67 -9.09
N ALA A 180 20.52 -6.16 -10.32
CA ALA A 180 19.37 -5.82 -11.15
C ALA A 180 18.46 -7.02 -11.47
N GLU A 181 18.99 -8.23 -11.60
CA GLU A 181 18.21 -9.45 -11.84
C GLU A 181 17.40 -9.81 -10.58
N THR A 182 18.04 -9.77 -9.41
CA THR A 182 17.42 -10.00 -8.10
C THR A 182 16.31 -8.96 -7.84
N ALA A 183 16.59 -7.67 -8.06
CA ALA A 183 15.61 -6.61 -7.90
C ALA A 183 14.39 -6.79 -8.81
N ALA A 184 14.62 -7.13 -10.08
CA ALA A 184 13.53 -7.36 -11.04
C ALA A 184 12.66 -8.56 -10.64
N ALA A 185 13.26 -9.65 -10.15
CA ALA A 185 12.51 -10.80 -9.66
C ALA A 185 11.67 -10.46 -8.44
N ASN A 186 12.25 -9.74 -7.47
CA ASN A 186 11.55 -9.28 -6.26
C ASN A 186 10.43 -8.29 -6.59
N ALA A 187 10.68 -7.35 -7.50
CA ALA A 187 9.67 -6.40 -7.96
C ALA A 187 8.51 -7.11 -8.65
N ALA A 188 8.78 -8.09 -9.51
CA ALA A 188 7.75 -8.86 -10.20
C ALA A 188 6.89 -9.68 -9.22
N ALA A 189 7.50 -10.32 -8.23
CA ALA A 189 6.77 -11.07 -7.19
C ALA A 189 5.87 -10.14 -6.36
N LEU A 190 6.41 -9.02 -5.91
CA LEU A 190 5.65 -8.03 -5.13
C LEU A 190 4.57 -7.34 -5.97
N ALA A 191 4.82 -7.06 -7.25
CA ALA A 191 3.82 -6.49 -8.15
C ALA A 191 2.62 -7.43 -8.33
N ALA A 192 2.87 -8.74 -8.47
CA ALA A 192 1.81 -9.74 -8.55
C ALA A 192 0.98 -9.81 -7.25
N GLU A 193 1.62 -9.69 -6.09
CA GLU A 193 0.92 -9.61 -4.80
C GLU A 193 0.04 -8.35 -4.71
N VAL A 194 0.59 -7.19 -5.08
CA VAL A 194 -0.14 -5.91 -5.10
C VAL A 194 -1.35 -5.99 -6.03
N GLU A 195 -1.18 -6.52 -7.24
CA GLU A 195 -2.28 -6.68 -8.20
C GLU A 195 -3.35 -7.65 -7.70
N ALA A 196 -2.94 -8.75 -7.06
CA ALA A 196 -3.88 -9.70 -6.46
C ALA A 196 -4.73 -9.07 -5.33
N VAL A 197 -4.16 -8.15 -4.57
CA VAL A 197 -4.83 -7.46 -3.45
C VAL A 197 -5.65 -6.26 -3.94
N GLU A 198 -5.05 -5.35 -4.70
CA GLU A 198 -5.66 -4.08 -5.09
C GLU A 198 -6.45 -4.15 -6.40
N GLY A 199 -6.17 -5.13 -7.25
CA GLY A 199 -6.62 -5.22 -8.63
C GLY A 199 -5.68 -4.48 -9.60
N PRO A 200 -5.97 -4.51 -10.93
CA PRO A 200 -5.11 -3.89 -11.93
C PRO A 200 -4.94 -2.39 -11.67
N ALA A 201 -3.73 -1.91 -11.94
CA ALA A 201 -3.40 -0.49 -11.78
C ALA A 201 -4.37 0.39 -12.60
N VAL A 202 -5.00 1.36 -11.95
CA VAL A 202 -5.81 2.36 -12.61
C VAL A 202 -4.92 3.56 -12.91
N GLU A 203 -4.71 3.85 -14.19
CA GLU A 203 -4.07 5.10 -14.58
C GLU A 203 -5.00 6.27 -14.20
N LEU A 204 -4.49 7.16 -13.36
CA LEU A 204 -5.17 8.42 -13.09
C LEU A 204 -5.19 9.28 -14.36
N PRO A 205 -6.29 10.03 -14.59
CA PRO A 205 -6.25 11.13 -15.55
C PRO A 205 -5.12 12.09 -15.13
N SER A 206 -4.29 12.49 -16.07
CA SER A 206 -3.11 13.34 -15.86
C SER A 206 -3.43 14.77 -15.38
N GLU A 207 -4.70 15.09 -15.17
CA GLU A 207 -5.15 16.37 -14.64
C GLU A 207 -6.14 16.15 -13.51
N LEU A 208 -5.69 16.36 -12.28
CA LEU A 208 -6.62 16.71 -11.20
C LEU A 208 -7.29 18.05 -11.61
N PRO A 209 -8.62 18.20 -11.46
CA PRO A 209 -9.28 19.46 -11.75
C PRO A 209 -8.60 20.55 -10.92
N SER A 210 -7.95 21.49 -11.59
CA SER A 210 -7.45 22.70 -10.94
C SER A 210 -8.67 23.40 -10.31
N GLU A 211 -8.66 23.59 -9.00
CA GLU A 211 -9.66 24.42 -8.34
C GLU A 211 -9.74 25.77 -9.07
N PRO A 212 -10.95 26.26 -9.38
CA PRO A 212 -11.09 27.60 -9.89
C PRO A 212 -10.51 28.55 -8.84
N SER A 213 -9.51 29.33 -9.24
CA SER A 213 -8.96 30.40 -8.41
C SER A 213 -10.12 31.23 -7.82
N PRO A 214 -10.15 31.49 -6.50
CA PRO A 214 -11.18 32.34 -5.92
C PRO A 214 -11.15 33.69 -6.62
N GLU A 215 -12.26 34.03 -7.29
CA GLU A 215 -12.45 35.39 -7.82
C GLU A 215 -12.35 36.36 -6.65
N LEU A 216 -11.37 37.24 -6.71
CA LEU A 216 -11.26 38.37 -5.79
C LEU A 216 -12.55 39.21 -5.92
N PRO A 217 -13.21 39.56 -4.83
CA PRO A 217 -14.36 40.46 -4.90
C PRO A 217 -13.94 41.79 -5.53
N PRO A 218 -14.81 42.40 -6.38
CA PRO A 218 -14.49 43.68 -6.99
C PRO A 218 -14.25 44.74 -5.91
N GLU A 219 -13.17 45.47 -6.07
CA GLU A 219 -12.90 46.63 -5.21
C GLU A 219 -14.10 47.59 -5.27
N LEU A 220 -14.64 47.86 -4.10
CA LEU A 220 -15.71 48.87 -3.94
C LEU A 220 -15.12 50.28 -4.20
N PRO A 221 -15.88 51.14 -4.84
CA PRO A 221 -15.44 52.49 -5.18
C PRO A 221 -15.27 53.42 -3.98
#